data_8ee359a35cf95c44584c1371e9c25d76
#
_entry.id   8ee359a35cf95c44584c1371e9c25d76
#
_cell.length_a   1.000
_cell.length_b   1.000
_cell.length_c   1.000
_cell.angle_alpha   90.00
_cell.angle_beta   90.00
_cell.angle_gamma   90.00
#
_symmetry.space_group_name_H-M   'P 1'
#
loop_
_entity.id
_entity.type
_entity.pdbx_description
1 polymer ?
#
loop_
_entity_poly.entity_id
_entity_poly.type
_entity_poly.pdbx_seq_one_letter_code
_entity_poly.pdbx_strand_id
1 'polypeptide(L)'
;SESEINPLLLIPCVILDFLCIHPFRDGNGRMSRLLSLLLLYKSGFSAGKYVSIEEQINTYKNYYYTSLQKSSERWHENDNSYFPFIENFLFNLKMSYFELDSRFANFKDKKITKKQRIKDFITGSLLPVSKRDICDKLPDISVTTVEVELGRLLKSGEIEKIGNGRGTKYRAVIKAE
;
A
#
# COMPACT_ATOMS: atom_id res chain seq x y z
N SER A 1 -17.38 13.20 26.84
CA SER A 1 -16.66 13.41 25.58
C SER A 1 -17.08 12.28 24.65
N GLU A 2 -17.84 12.60 23.60
CA GLU A 2 -18.06 11.69 22.49
C GLU A 2 -16.68 11.33 21.93
N SER A 3 -16.37 10.02 21.91
CA SER A 3 -15.13 9.53 21.30
C SER A 3 -15.27 9.71 19.78
N GLU A 4 -14.68 10.76 19.24
CA GLU A 4 -14.62 10.95 17.77
C GLU A 4 -13.92 9.74 17.15
N ILE A 5 -14.63 9.05 16.26
CA ILE A 5 -14.05 7.94 15.50
C ILE A 5 -12.97 8.51 14.57
N ASN A 6 -11.79 7.90 14.59
CA ASN A 6 -10.69 8.33 13.73
C ASN A 6 -11.12 8.29 12.24
N PRO A 7 -10.97 9.38 11.48
CA PRO A 7 -11.35 9.45 10.06
C PRO A 7 -10.76 8.33 9.21
N LEU A 8 -9.56 7.84 9.54
CA LEU A 8 -8.93 6.73 8.82
C LEU A 8 -9.67 5.39 8.95
N LEU A 9 -10.50 5.23 9.98
CA LEU A 9 -11.38 4.07 10.13
C LEU A 9 -12.74 4.34 9.49
N LEU A 10 -13.26 5.56 9.61
CA LEU A 10 -14.59 5.91 9.10
C LEU A 10 -14.60 6.00 7.56
N ILE A 11 -13.59 6.62 6.96
CA ILE A 11 -13.54 6.80 5.50
C ILE A 11 -13.69 5.48 4.74
N PRO A 12 -12.89 4.42 5.00
CA PRO A 12 -13.04 3.16 4.28
C PRO A 12 -14.41 2.50 4.50
N CYS A 13 -15.05 2.67 5.65
CA CYS A 13 -16.42 2.18 5.87
C CYS A 13 -17.40 2.87 4.91
N VAL A 14 -17.37 4.20 4.84
CA VAL A 14 -18.23 4.98 3.93
C VAL A 14 -17.98 4.60 2.46
N ILE A 15 -16.72 4.38 2.09
CA ILE A 15 -16.37 3.98 0.73
C ILE A 15 -16.84 2.57 0.40
N LEU A 16 -16.75 1.63 1.34
CA LEU A 16 -17.29 0.28 1.17
C LEU A 16 -18.80 0.33 0.98
N ASP A 17 -19.53 1.06 1.84
CA ASP A 17 -20.97 1.20 1.74
C ASP A 17 -21.40 1.81 0.40
N PHE A 18 -20.69 2.85 -0.06
CA PHE A 18 -20.91 3.44 -1.37
C PHE A 18 -20.74 2.41 -2.50
N LEU A 19 -19.72 1.55 -2.43
CA LEU A 19 -19.48 0.51 -3.43
C LEU A 19 -20.51 -0.61 -3.35
N CYS A 20 -21.02 -0.95 -2.17
CA CYS A 20 -22.07 -1.95 -1.98
C CYS A 20 -23.46 -1.44 -2.45
N ILE A 21 -23.80 -0.18 -2.16
CA ILE A 21 -25.03 0.47 -2.66
C ILE A 21 -25.02 0.58 -4.19
N HIS A 22 -23.84 0.81 -4.76
CA HIS A 22 -23.61 0.89 -6.22
C HIS A 22 -24.56 1.83 -6.98
N PRO A 23 -24.66 3.13 -6.61
CA PRO A 23 -25.76 4.00 -7.01
C PRO A 23 -25.78 4.37 -8.50
N PHE A 24 -24.67 4.22 -9.22
CA PHE A 24 -24.58 4.58 -10.64
C PHE A 24 -24.55 3.34 -11.53
N ARG A 25 -25.05 3.46 -12.76
CA ARG A 25 -24.96 2.38 -13.76
C ARG A 25 -23.53 2.06 -14.18
N ASP A 26 -22.66 3.08 -14.20
CA ASP A 26 -21.21 2.97 -14.47
C ASP A 26 -20.43 4.00 -13.67
N GLY A 27 -19.14 3.75 -13.47
CA GLY A 27 -18.22 4.69 -12.85
C GLY A 27 -18.16 4.65 -11.31
N ASN A 28 -18.87 3.73 -10.63
CA ASN A 28 -18.85 3.66 -9.16
C ASN A 28 -17.43 3.52 -8.60
N GLY A 29 -16.57 2.71 -9.25
CA GLY A 29 -15.17 2.59 -8.84
C GLY A 29 -14.37 3.88 -8.98
N ARG A 30 -14.62 4.69 -10.01
CA ARG A 30 -13.99 6.02 -10.18
C ARG A 30 -14.50 7.01 -9.14
N MET A 31 -15.81 7.02 -8.93
CA MET A 31 -16.46 7.89 -7.94
C MET A 31 -16.01 7.55 -6.52
N SER A 32 -15.89 6.27 -6.17
CA SER A 32 -15.40 5.85 -4.85
C SER A 32 -13.96 6.31 -4.59
N ARG A 33 -13.08 6.27 -5.59
CA ARG A 33 -11.71 6.78 -5.48
C ARG A 33 -11.65 8.30 -5.32
N LEU A 34 -12.47 9.05 -6.07
CA LEU A 34 -12.59 10.50 -5.93
C LEU A 34 -13.14 10.88 -4.55
N LEU A 35 -14.16 10.16 -4.08
CA LEU A 35 -14.74 10.36 -2.75
C LEU A 35 -13.71 10.07 -1.65
N SER A 36 -12.92 9.01 -1.81
CA SER A 36 -11.81 8.69 -0.89
C SER A 36 -10.82 9.85 -0.79
N LEU A 37 -10.39 10.40 -1.92
CA LEU A 37 -9.47 11.54 -1.96
C LEU A 37 -10.08 12.78 -1.29
N LEU A 38 -11.34 13.08 -1.59
CA LEU A 38 -12.05 14.22 -0.98
C LEU A 38 -12.11 14.10 0.54
N LEU A 39 -12.50 12.94 1.04
CA LEU A 39 -12.62 12.70 2.47
C LEU A 39 -11.25 12.72 3.17
N LEU A 40 -10.21 12.14 2.55
CA LEU A 40 -8.84 12.20 3.06
C LEU A 40 -8.35 13.66 3.13
N TYR A 41 -8.59 14.48 2.10
CA TYR A 41 -8.18 15.89 2.10
C TYR A 41 -8.89 16.71 3.18
N LYS A 42 -10.19 16.48 3.37
CA LYS A 42 -10.96 17.12 4.44
C LYS A 42 -10.47 16.73 5.84
N SER A 43 -9.89 15.54 5.96
CA SER A 43 -9.32 15.04 7.22
C SER A 43 -7.83 15.33 7.39
N GLY A 44 -7.23 16.14 6.51
CA GLY A 44 -5.83 16.59 6.61
C GLY A 44 -4.80 15.65 5.93
N PHE A 45 -5.23 14.54 5.33
CA PHE A 45 -4.34 13.60 4.65
C PHE A 45 -4.12 14.01 3.20
N SER A 46 -3.02 14.69 2.89
CA SER A 46 -2.79 15.36 1.61
C SER A 46 -1.84 14.64 0.65
N ALA A 47 -1.37 13.43 0.97
CA ALA A 47 -0.42 12.67 0.12
C ALA A 47 -0.92 12.53 -1.33
N GLY A 48 -2.22 12.31 -1.54
CA GLY A 48 -2.84 12.18 -2.85
C GLY A 48 -2.73 13.41 -3.77
N LYS A 49 -2.31 14.59 -3.24
CA LYS A 49 -2.00 15.77 -4.05
C LYS A 49 -0.68 15.63 -4.83
N TYR A 50 0.21 14.77 -4.38
CA TYR A 50 1.58 14.63 -4.87
C TYR A 50 1.87 13.27 -5.46
N VAL A 51 1.14 12.23 -5.03
CA VAL A 51 1.25 10.85 -5.49
C VAL A 51 -0.13 10.28 -5.82
N SER A 52 -0.19 9.41 -6.81
CA SER A 52 -1.45 8.78 -7.21
C SER A 52 -1.81 7.63 -6.29
N ILE A 53 -2.85 7.79 -5.47
CA ILE A 53 -3.41 6.67 -4.68
C ILE A 53 -3.99 5.60 -5.62
N GLU A 54 -4.52 5.99 -6.77
CA GLU A 54 -5.02 5.06 -7.79
C GLU A 54 -3.90 4.16 -8.35
N GLU A 55 -2.70 4.70 -8.52
CA GLU A 55 -1.52 3.92 -8.93
C GLU A 55 -1.17 2.87 -7.88
N GLN A 56 -1.26 3.19 -6.59
CA GLN A 56 -1.05 2.21 -5.52
C GLN A 56 -2.11 1.11 -5.57
N ILE A 57 -3.38 1.47 -5.75
CA ILE A 57 -4.46 0.49 -5.91
C ILE A 57 -4.22 -0.42 -7.12
N ASN A 58 -3.79 0.13 -8.26
CA ASN A 58 -3.49 -0.64 -9.47
C ASN A 58 -2.28 -1.57 -9.27
N THR A 59 -1.25 -1.11 -8.56
CA THR A 59 -0.07 -1.92 -8.23
C THR A 59 -0.46 -3.15 -7.40
N TYR A 60 -1.38 -2.99 -6.46
CA TYR A 60 -1.86 -4.05 -5.56
C TYR A 60 -3.29 -4.47 -5.88
N LYS A 61 -3.66 -4.48 -7.16
CA LYS A 61 -5.02 -4.67 -7.65
C LYS A 61 -5.70 -5.92 -7.08
N ASN A 62 -5.02 -7.05 -7.07
CA ASN A 62 -5.59 -8.30 -6.55
C ASN A 62 -5.92 -8.20 -5.06
N TYR A 63 -5.07 -7.56 -4.27
CA TYR A 63 -5.32 -7.34 -2.85
C TYR A 63 -6.53 -6.41 -2.63
N TYR A 64 -6.66 -5.35 -3.44
CA TYR A 64 -7.80 -4.45 -3.39
C TYR A 64 -9.11 -5.19 -3.65
N TYR A 65 -9.22 -5.92 -4.76
CA TYR A 65 -10.46 -6.61 -5.11
C TYR A 65 -10.78 -7.76 -4.16
N THR A 66 -9.80 -8.51 -3.69
CA THR A 66 -10.01 -9.55 -2.67
C THR A 66 -10.53 -8.96 -1.36
N SER A 67 -9.98 -7.83 -0.93
CA SER A 67 -10.40 -7.15 0.29
C SER A 67 -11.82 -6.58 0.15
N LEU A 68 -12.13 -5.97 -1.00
CA LEU A 68 -13.46 -5.49 -1.32
C LEU A 68 -14.48 -6.64 -1.31
N GLN A 69 -14.18 -7.74 -2.00
CA GLN A 69 -15.06 -8.91 -2.05
C GLN A 69 -15.36 -9.45 -0.66
N LYS A 70 -14.31 -9.69 0.16
CA LYS A 70 -14.47 -10.20 1.52
C LYS A 70 -15.30 -9.27 2.41
N SER A 71 -15.15 -7.96 2.24
CA SER A 71 -15.88 -6.99 3.06
C SER A 71 -17.29 -6.71 2.57
N SER A 72 -17.59 -6.94 1.29
CA SER A 72 -18.95 -6.82 0.74
C SER A 72 -19.79 -8.09 0.90
N GLU A 73 -19.20 -9.22 1.28
CA GLU A 73 -19.92 -10.47 1.53
C GLU A 73 -20.92 -10.27 2.67
N ARG A 74 -22.19 -10.60 2.43
CA ARG A 74 -23.33 -10.46 3.36
C ARG A 74 -23.59 -9.02 3.84
N TRP A 75 -23.13 -8.01 3.11
CA TRP A 75 -23.34 -6.60 3.47
C TRP A 75 -24.83 -6.24 3.56
N HIS A 76 -25.67 -6.73 2.63
CA HIS A 76 -27.12 -6.51 2.65
C HIS A 76 -27.83 -7.14 3.85
N GLU A 77 -27.17 -8.07 4.52
CA GLU A 77 -27.68 -8.77 5.71
C GLU A 77 -27.18 -8.13 7.02
N ASN A 78 -26.38 -7.05 6.94
CA ASN A 78 -25.67 -6.45 8.07
C ASN A 78 -24.77 -7.44 8.84
N ASP A 79 -24.20 -8.43 8.13
CA ASP A 79 -23.35 -9.48 8.71
C ASP A 79 -22.00 -9.55 7.99
N ASN A 80 -21.54 -8.41 7.49
CA ASN A 80 -20.25 -8.25 6.83
C ASN A 80 -19.16 -7.79 7.80
N SER A 81 -17.90 -7.92 7.38
CA SER A 81 -16.74 -7.37 8.08
C SER A 81 -16.09 -6.26 7.28
N TYR A 82 -15.98 -5.06 7.85
CA TYR A 82 -15.27 -3.94 7.23
C TYR A 82 -13.74 -4.09 7.29
N PHE A 83 -13.20 -4.94 8.16
CA PHE A 83 -11.77 -5.04 8.44
C PHE A 83 -10.90 -5.29 7.22
N PRO A 84 -11.19 -6.25 6.31
CA PRO A 84 -10.32 -6.49 5.16
C PRO A 84 -10.19 -5.26 4.26
N PHE A 85 -11.26 -4.48 4.09
CA PHE A 85 -11.24 -3.28 3.27
C PHE A 85 -10.55 -2.11 3.98
N ILE A 86 -10.73 -1.97 5.31
CA ILE A 86 -10.01 -0.99 6.13
C ILE A 86 -8.50 -1.24 6.04
N GLU A 87 -8.06 -2.47 6.23
CA GLU A 87 -6.62 -2.83 6.11
C GLU A 87 -6.06 -2.48 4.73
N ASN A 88 -6.77 -2.82 3.66
CA ASN A 88 -6.35 -2.49 2.31
C ASN A 88 -6.30 -0.96 2.08
N PHE A 89 -7.29 -0.22 2.57
CA PHE A 89 -7.33 1.23 2.46
C PHE A 89 -6.14 1.89 3.16
N LEU A 90 -5.86 1.49 4.40
CA LEU A 90 -4.72 1.97 5.17
C LEU A 90 -3.38 1.57 4.53
N PHE A 91 -3.31 0.38 3.96
CA PHE A 91 -2.15 -0.07 3.21
C PHE A 91 -1.87 0.84 1.99
N ASN A 92 -2.87 1.12 1.16
CA ASN A 92 -2.71 1.98 -0.01
C ASN A 92 -2.34 3.42 0.40
N LEU A 93 -2.93 3.94 1.47
CA LEU A 93 -2.57 5.23 2.03
C LEU A 93 -1.12 5.26 2.53
N LYS A 94 -0.70 4.25 3.28
CA LYS A 94 0.69 4.09 3.73
C LYS A 94 1.66 4.05 2.55
N MET A 95 1.36 3.27 1.51
CA MET A 95 2.20 3.19 0.31
C MET A 95 2.29 4.52 -0.43
N SER A 96 1.22 5.31 -0.41
CA SER A 96 1.23 6.67 -0.97
C SER A 96 2.16 7.60 -0.20
N TYR A 97 2.17 7.55 1.13
CA TYR A 97 3.12 8.32 1.95
C TYR A 97 4.55 7.83 1.77
N PHE A 98 4.76 6.53 1.67
CA PHE A 98 6.09 5.97 1.40
C PHE A 98 6.64 6.42 0.03
N GLU A 99 5.79 6.43 -0.99
CA GLU A 99 6.13 6.97 -2.32
C GLU A 99 6.49 8.46 -2.24
N LEU A 100 5.71 9.23 -1.49
CA LEU A 100 5.95 10.65 -1.29
C LEU A 100 7.30 10.89 -0.61
N ASP A 101 7.59 10.17 0.48
CA ASP A 101 8.87 10.25 1.18
C ASP A 101 10.05 9.86 0.26
N SER A 102 9.88 8.82 -0.54
CA SER A 102 10.88 8.39 -1.53
C SER A 102 11.18 9.49 -2.55
N ARG A 103 10.16 10.20 -3.03
CA ARG A 103 10.33 11.34 -3.94
C ARG A 103 11.07 12.49 -3.25
N PHE A 104 10.72 12.83 -2.02
CA PHE A 104 11.41 13.88 -1.26
C PHE A 104 12.83 13.50 -0.86
N ALA A 105 13.09 12.24 -0.53
CA ALA A 105 14.44 11.76 -0.23
C ALA A 105 15.38 11.95 -1.44
N ASN A 106 14.89 11.72 -2.66
CA ASN A 106 15.64 11.97 -3.89
C ASN A 106 15.97 13.46 -4.10
N PHE A 107 15.20 14.37 -3.49
CA PHE A 107 15.48 15.82 -3.54
C PHE A 107 16.38 16.30 -2.40
N LYS A 108 16.31 15.68 -1.21
CA LYS A 108 17.06 16.14 -0.01
C LYS A 108 18.46 15.57 0.09
N ASP A 109 18.70 14.36 -0.41
CA ASP A 109 19.99 13.69 -0.21
C ASP A 109 20.50 12.98 -1.47
N LYS A 110 21.51 13.55 -2.10
CA LYS A 110 22.42 12.84 -3.01
C LYS A 110 23.18 11.67 -2.36
N LYS A 111 22.86 11.32 -1.10
CA LYS A 111 23.60 10.34 -0.27
C LYS A 111 22.82 9.12 0.18
N ILE A 112 21.50 8.98 -0.11
CA ILE A 112 20.81 7.73 0.21
C ILE A 112 21.34 6.64 -0.69
N THR A 113 21.96 5.63 -0.09
CA THR A 113 22.55 4.53 -0.84
C THR A 113 21.46 3.69 -1.51
N LYS A 114 21.80 3.07 -2.65
CA LYS A 114 20.90 2.13 -3.33
C LYS A 114 20.43 1.01 -2.39
N LYS A 115 21.33 0.53 -1.50
CA LYS A 115 21.00 -0.43 -0.43
C LYS A 115 19.86 0.09 0.45
N GLN A 116 19.96 1.32 0.94
CA GLN A 116 18.95 1.89 1.85
C GLN A 116 17.61 2.03 1.16
N ARG A 117 17.57 2.49 -0.09
CA ARG A 117 16.32 2.60 -0.87
C ARG A 117 15.63 1.25 -1.08
N ILE A 118 16.40 0.20 -1.39
CA ILE A 118 15.87 -1.17 -1.53
C ILE A 118 15.34 -1.66 -0.18
N LYS A 119 16.11 -1.46 0.90
CA LYS A 119 15.70 -1.83 2.26
C LYS A 119 14.41 -1.13 2.65
N ASP A 120 14.32 0.19 2.49
CA ASP A 120 13.17 1.00 2.86
C ASP A 120 11.90 0.57 2.10
N PHE A 121 12.05 0.22 0.82
CA PHE A 121 10.93 -0.33 0.04
C PHE A 121 10.43 -1.67 0.62
N ILE A 122 11.33 -2.59 0.96
CA ILE A 122 10.97 -3.90 1.54
C ILE A 122 10.35 -3.73 2.93
N THR A 123 10.95 -2.90 3.79
CA THR A 123 10.45 -2.68 5.17
C THR A 123 9.15 -1.87 5.20
N GLY A 124 8.94 -1.00 4.23
CA GLY A 124 7.71 -0.24 4.07
C GLY A 124 6.54 -1.06 3.53
N SER A 125 6.81 -2.22 2.93
CA SER A 125 5.78 -3.08 2.34
C SER A 125 5.17 -4.01 3.37
N LEU A 126 3.83 -4.04 3.47
CA LEU A 126 3.11 -4.99 4.34
C LEU A 126 3.11 -6.41 3.78
N LEU A 127 3.20 -6.54 2.46
CA LEU A 127 3.25 -7.84 1.78
C LEU A 127 4.70 -8.13 1.33
N PRO A 128 5.10 -9.41 1.31
CA PRO A 128 6.39 -9.80 0.75
C PRO A 128 6.50 -9.38 -0.72
N VAL A 129 7.59 -8.69 -1.08
CA VAL A 129 7.84 -8.15 -2.41
C VAL A 129 8.75 -9.04 -3.22
N SER A 130 8.50 -9.16 -4.53
CA SER A 130 9.38 -9.87 -5.44
C SER A 130 10.53 -8.96 -5.92
N LYS A 131 11.57 -9.56 -6.52
CA LYS A 131 12.63 -8.80 -7.20
C LYS A 131 12.07 -7.90 -8.30
N ARG A 132 11.05 -8.37 -9.02
CA ARG A 132 10.40 -7.60 -10.07
C ARG A 132 9.72 -6.34 -9.50
N ASP A 133 8.97 -6.47 -8.41
CA ASP A 133 8.31 -5.33 -7.75
C ASP A 133 9.32 -4.26 -7.34
N ILE A 134 10.51 -4.68 -6.86
CA ILE A 134 11.61 -3.76 -6.50
C ILE A 134 12.14 -3.05 -7.75
N CYS A 135 12.39 -3.78 -8.85
CA CYS A 135 12.89 -3.19 -10.09
C CYS A 135 11.87 -2.24 -10.72
N ASP A 136 10.60 -2.62 -10.72
CA ASP A 136 9.52 -1.79 -11.27
C ASP A 136 9.34 -0.49 -10.46
N LYS A 137 9.55 -0.57 -9.14
CA LYS A 137 9.43 0.59 -8.24
C LYS A 137 10.68 1.48 -8.19
N LEU A 138 11.86 0.92 -8.46
CA LEU A 138 13.15 1.61 -8.44
C LEU A 138 13.85 1.47 -9.80
N PRO A 139 13.28 2.02 -10.88
CA PRO A 139 13.76 1.80 -12.25
C PRO A 139 15.15 2.37 -12.53
N ASP A 140 15.63 3.30 -11.70
CA ASP A 140 16.98 3.86 -11.74
C ASP A 140 18.05 2.95 -11.13
N ILE A 141 17.66 1.81 -10.52
CA ILE A 141 18.57 0.81 -9.95
C ILE A 141 18.59 -0.40 -10.88
N SER A 142 19.78 -0.76 -11.39
CA SER A 142 19.91 -1.93 -12.26
C SER A 142 19.54 -3.23 -11.54
N VAL A 143 18.98 -4.19 -12.26
CA VAL A 143 18.62 -5.52 -11.76
C VAL A 143 19.77 -6.17 -11.02
N THR A 144 20.99 -6.10 -11.58
CA THR A 144 22.21 -6.63 -10.96
C THR A 144 22.49 -5.99 -9.60
N THR A 145 22.31 -4.67 -9.48
CA THR A 145 22.47 -3.98 -8.20
C THR A 145 21.42 -4.44 -7.18
N VAL A 146 20.16 -4.59 -7.62
CA VAL A 146 19.09 -5.12 -6.74
C VAL A 146 19.47 -6.51 -6.23
N GLU A 147 19.96 -7.41 -7.07
CA GLU A 147 20.38 -8.76 -6.69
C GLU A 147 21.52 -8.76 -5.67
N VAL A 148 22.54 -7.93 -5.90
CA VAL A 148 23.68 -7.79 -4.97
C VAL A 148 23.23 -7.28 -3.61
N GLU A 149 22.38 -6.23 -3.59
CA GLU A 149 21.92 -5.63 -2.33
C GLU A 149 20.93 -6.54 -1.59
N LEU A 150 20.05 -7.25 -2.29
CA LEU A 150 19.22 -8.30 -1.68
C LEU A 150 20.08 -9.39 -1.02
N GLY A 151 21.15 -9.83 -1.70
CA GLY A 151 22.10 -10.80 -1.12
C GLY A 151 22.78 -10.28 0.15
N ARG A 152 23.13 -8.99 0.20
CA ARG A 152 23.73 -8.34 1.37
C ARG A 152 22.73 -8.22 2.53
N LEU A 153 21.49 -7.79 2.24
CA LEU A 153 20.43 -7.64 3.22
C LEU A 153 20.00 -8.99 3.82
N LEU A 154 20.00 -10.06 3.02
CA LEU A 154 19.76 -11.43 3.51
C LEU A 154 20.89 -11.89 4.44
N LYS A 155 22.15 -11.65 4.06
CA LYS A 155 23.32 -12.03 4.90
C LYS A 155 23.37 -11.26 6.22
N SER A 156 22.92 -9.99 6.23
CA SER A 156 22.84 -9.17 7.46
C SER A 156 21.62 -9.49 8.32
N GLY A 157 20.70 -10.36 7.87
CA GLY A 157 19.48 -10.70 8.59
C GLY A 157 18.46 -9.55 8.67
N GLU A 158 18.60 -8.53 7.83
CA GLU A 158 17.69 -7.38 7.78
C GLU A 158 16.38 -7.71 7.05
N ILE A 159 16.46 -8.67 6.10
CA ILE A 159 15.31 -9.22 5.37
C ILE A 159 15.38 -10.74 5.35
N GLU A 160 14.25 -11.37 5.10
CA GLU A 160 14.17 -12.81 4.87
C GLU A 160 13.56 -13.13 3.51
N LYS A 161 13.88 -14.32 3.00
CA LYS A 161 13.42 -14.84 1.73
C LYS A 161 12.26 -15.80 1.95
N ILE A 162 11.18 -15.63 1.19
CA ILE A 162 9.99 -16.50 1.22
C ILE A 162 9.82 -17.13 -0.15
N GLY A 163 9.59 -18.43 -0.18
CA GLY A 163 9.42 -19.20 -1.41
C GLY A 163 10.73 -19.47 -2.16
N ASN A 164 10.62 -20.21 -3.27
CA ASN A 164 11.75 -20.64 -4.08
C ASN A 164 11.53 -20.37 -5.58
N GLY A 165 12.60 -20.31 -6.35
CA GLY A 165 12.57 -20.15 -7.80
C GLY A 165 11.87 -18.83 -8.23
N ARG A 166 10.98 -18.94 -9.22
CA ARG A 166 10.27 -17.77 -9.78
C ARG A 166 9.29 -17.09 -8.81
N GLY A 167 8.85 -17.80 -7.75
CA GLY A 167 7.95 -17.29 -6.71
C GLY A 167 8.66 -16.65 -5.51
N THR A 168 9.97 -16.44 -5.58
CA THR A 168 10.75 -15.84 -4.48
C THR A 168 10.29 -14.43 -4.18
N LYS A 169 10.01 -14.18 -2.88
CA LYS A 169 9.69 -12.87 -2.33
C LYS A 169 10.55 -12.55 -1.12
N TYR A 170 10.60 -11.30 -0.72
CA TYR A 170 11.40 -10.77 0.38
C TYR A 170 10.52 -9.96 1.32
N ARG A 171 10.75 -10.06 2.62
CA ARG A 171 10.12 -9.22 3.63
C ARG A 171 11.12 -8.81 4.71
N ALA A 172 10.79 -7.75 5.45
CA ALA A 172 11.57 -7.33 6.60
C ALA A 172 11.51 -8.39 7.73
N VAL A 173 12.63 -8.58 8.41
CA VAL A 173 12.67 -9.34 9.67
C VAL A 173 12.20 -8.40 10.79
N ILE A 174 11.04 -8.72 11.39
CA ILE A 174 10.57 -8.02 12.59
C ILE A 174 11.35 -8.61 13.76
N LYS A 175 12.33 -7.85 14.27
CA LYS A 175 12.93 -8.21 15.57
C LYS A 175 11.90 -7.90 16.64
N ALA A 176 11.40 -8.95 17.33
CA ALA A 176 10.68 -8.76 18.58
C ALA A 176 11.67 -8.12 19.58
N GLU A 177 11.29 -6.95 20.12
CA GLU A 177 11.94 -6.36 21.28
C GLU A 177 11.61 -7.15 22.55
#